data_022a813c5d99c93ad57c6605563192c7
#
_entry.id   022a813c5d99c93ad57c6605563192c7
#
_cell.length_a   1.000
_cell.length_b   1.000
_cell.length_c   1.000
_cell.angle_alpha   90.00
_cell.angle_beta   90.00
_cell.angle_gamma   90.00
#
_symmetry.space_group_name_H-M   'P 1'
#
loop_
_entity.id
_entity.type
_entity.pdbx_description
1 polymer ?
#
loop_
_entity_poly.entity_id
_entity_poly.type
_entity_poly.pdbx_seq_one_letter_code
_entity_poly.pdbx_strand_id
1 'polypeptide(L)'
;MLSEFTRRQPEQKVLEWLEQIPEEKLFLSVITIGEVQHGIERLPSSQRKTELLLWLNNALIERFEGRILPLDTATMLVWGTLTAQMERTGRPTGSMDGLMVATALRHQLIIATRNTSDFLPCGVQVINPWE
;
A
#
# COMPACT_ATOMS: atom_id res chain seq x y z
N MET A 1 -1.01 -3.02 -1.04
CA MET A 1 -1.03 -1.89 -1.99
C MET A 1 -1.97 -2.22 -3.15
N LEU A 2 -2.92 -1.36 -3.44
CA LEU A 2 -3.99 -1.66 -4.40
C LEU A 2 -3.92 -0.79 -5.66
N SER A 3 -2.70 -0.59 -6.19
CA SER A 3 -2.48 0.29 -7.35
C SER A 3 -3.25 -0.15 -8.61
N GLU A 4 -3.61 -1.44 -8.70
CA GLU A 4 -4.37 -1.94 -9.85
C GLU A 4 -5.78 -1.35 -9.94
N PHE A 5 -6.36 -0.89 -8.83
CA PHE A 5 -7.67 -0.26 -8.85
C PHE A 5 -7.72 1.06 -9.60
N THR A 6 -6.56 1.71 -9.79
CA THR A 6 -6.48 2.94 -10.56
C THR A 6 -6.27 2.69 -12.05
N ARG A 7 -6.00 1.45 -12.44
CA ARG A 7 -5.82 1.09 -13.85
C ARG A 7 -7.16 0.93 -14.53
N ARG A 8 -7.18 1.22 -15.83
CA ARG A 8 -8.39 1.10 -16.64
C ARG A 8 -8.92 -0.33 -16.70
N GLN A 9 -8.01 -1.31 -16.72
CA GLN A 9 -8.33 -2.73 -16.72
C GLN A 9 -7.48 -3.42 -15.67
N PRO A 10 -8.01 -3.57 -14.44
CA PRO A 10 -7.28 -4.30 -13.40
C PRO A 10 -7.04 -5.74 -13.84
N GLU A 11 -5.91 -6.30 -13.44
CA GLU A 11 -5.58 -7.65 -13.80
C GLU A 11 -6.54 -8.63 -13.12
N GLN A 12 -7.10 -9.55 -13.90
CA GLN A 12 -8.11 -10.50 -13.45
C GLN A 12 -7.62 -11.35 -12.28
N LYS A 13 -6.36 -11.76 -12.34
CA LYS A 13 -5.75 -12.58 -11.30
C LYS A 13 -5.75 -11.90 -9.93
N VAL A 14 -5.49 -10.60 -9.90
CA VAL A 14 -5.51 -9.79 -8.67
C VAL A 14 -6.94 -9.68 -8.14
N LEU A 15 -7.90 -9.44 -9.03
CA LEU A 15 -9.31 -9.35 -8.64
C LEU A 15 -9.80 -10.66 -8.04
N GLU A 16 -9.43 -11.80 -8.64
CA GLU A 16 -9.80 -13.12 -8.13
C GLU A 16 -9.17 -13.36 -6.77
N TRP A 17 -7.91 -12.98 -6.59
CA TRP A 17 -7.22 -13.11 -5.32
C TRP A 17 -7.90 -12.30 -4.23
N LEU A 18 -8.29 -11.05 -4.54
CA LEU A 18 -8.99 -10.18 -3.58
C LEU A 18 -10.34 -10.76 -3.16
N GLU A 19 -11.06 -11.38 -4.09
CA GLU A 19 -12.36 -11.99 -3.79
C GLU A 19 -12.26 -13.15 -2.81
N GLN A 20 -11.12 -13.83 -2.79
CA GLN A 20 -10.91 -14.97 -1.89
C GLN A 20 -10.55 -14.56 -0.46
N ILE A 21 -10.21 -13.30 -0.24
CA ILE A 21 -9.80 -12.82 1.08
C ILE A 21 -10.98 -12.14 1.76
N PRO A 22 -11.31 -12.54 3.00
CA PRO A 22 -12.36 -11.84 3.75
C PRO A 22 -12.05 -10.36 3.85
N GLU A 23 -13.04 -9.52 3.62
CA GLU A 23 -12.84 -8.07 3.58
C GLU A 23 -12.24 -7.52 4.87
N GLU A 24 -12.61 -8.09 6.01
CA GLU A 24 -12.10 -7.67 7.32
C GLU A 24 -10.60 -7.93 7.50
N LYS A 25 -9.99 -8.71 6.61
CA LYS A 25 -8.54 -8.97 6.61
C LYS A 25 -7.76 -8.10 5.64
N LEU A 26 -8.45 -7.26 4.89
CA LEU A 26 -7.81 -6.34 3.95
C LEU A 26 -7.65 -4.97 4.58
N PHE A 27 -6.42 -4.46 4.54
CA PHE A 27 -6.08 -3.16 5.12
C PHE A 27 -5.35 -2.31 4.09
N LEU A 28 -5.50 -1.00 4.22
CA LEU A 28 -4.71 -0.03 3.46
C LEU A 28 -3.88 0.79 4.42
N SER A 29 -2.73 1.26 3.95
CA SER A 29 -1.96 2.28 4.67
C SER A 29 -2.41 3.66 4.19
N VAL A 30 -2.30 4.67 5.08
CA VAL A 30 -2.49 6.07 4.67
C VAL A 30 -1.51 6.44 3.57
N ILE A 31 -0.34 5.77 3.50
CA ILE A 31 0.65 5.97 2.44
C ILE A 31 0.05 5.60 1.08
N THR A 32 -0.66 4.48 1.01
CA THR A 32 -1.33 4.05 -0.22
C THR A 32 -2.36 5.07 -0.68
N ILE A 33 -3.13 5.63 0.26
CA ILE A 33 -4.09 6.68 -0.06
C ILE A 33 -3.36 7.89 -0.67
N GLY A 34 -2.26 8.30 -0.05
CA GLY A 34 -1.47 9.42 -0.55
C GLY A 34 -0.86 9.15 -1.93
N GLU A 35 -0.37 7.93 -2.15
CA GLU A 35 0.18 7.54 -3.46
C GLU A 35 -0.90 7.55 -4.55
N VAL A 36 -2.09 7.06 -4.23
CA VAL A 36 -3.20 7.06 -5.19
C VAL A 36 -3.62 8.50 -5.52
N GLN A 37 -3.78 9.35 -4.51
CA GLN A 37 -4.11 10.77 -4.73
C GLN A 37 -3.05 11.45 -5.59
N HIS A 38 -1.77 11.23 -5.28
CA HIS A 38 -0.67 11.81 -6.03
C HIS A 38 -0.72 11.37 -7.52
N GLY A 39 -0.95 10.08 -7.75
CA GLY A 39 -1.04 9.56 -9.12
C GLY A 39 -2.20 10.16 -9.89
N ILE A 40 -3.35 10.34 -9.25
CA ILE A 40 -4.52 10.94 -9.88
C ILE A 40 -4.28 12.42 -10.19
N GLU A 41 -3.69 13.15 -9.24
CA GLU A 41 -3.43 14.58 -9.41
C GLU A 41 -2.45 14.88 -10.54
N ARG A 42 -1.57 13.94 -10.88
CA ARG A 42 -0.63 14.08 -12.00
C ARG A 42 -1.30 13.93 -13.36
N LEU A 43 -2.51 13.42 -13.42
CA LEU A 43 -3.22 13.28 -14.69
C LEU A 43 -3.68 14.64 -15.19
N PRO A 44 -3.73 14.84 -16.53
CA PRO A 44 -4.30 16.06 -17.09
C PRO A 44 -5.79 16.17 -16.72
N SER A 45 -6.29 17.38 -16.65
CA SER A 45 -7.70 17.63 -16.38
C SER A 45 -8.56 16.92 -17.41
N SER A 46 -9.48 16.07 -16.94
CA SER A 46 -10.31 15.24 -17.81
C SER A 46 -11.46 14.66 -17.00
N GLN A 47 -12.42 14.08 -17.70
CA GLN A 47 -13.51 13.36 -17.07
C GLN A 47 -12.98 12.17 -16.27
N ARG A 48 -11.96 11.47 -16.80
CA ARG A 48 -11.36 10.33 -16.12
C ARG A 48 -10.75 10.75 -14.77
N LYS A 49 -10.04 11.88 -14.75
CA LYS A 49 -9.46 12.38 -13.49
C LYS A 49 -10.56 12.65 -12.46
N THR A 50 -11.64 13.31 -12.87
CA THR A 50 -12.76 13.59 -11.98
C THR A 50 -13.38 12.30 -11.46
N GLU A 51 -13.57 11.30 -12.32
CA GLU A 51 -14.12 10.00 -11.92
C GLU A 51 -13.22 9.29 -10.92
N LEU A 52 -11.89 9.33 -11.14
CA LEU A 52 -10.95 8.70 -10.22
C LEU A 52 -10.93 9.39 -8.85
N LEU A 53 -11.03 10.72 -8.81
CA LEU A 53 -11.12 11.44 -7.54
C LEU A 53 -12.39 11.09 -6.78
N LEU A 54 -13.52 10.96 -7.48
CA LEU A 54 -14.77 10.54 -6.87
C LEU A 54 -14.66 9.10 -6.35
N TRP A 55 -14.06 8.22 -7.15
CA TRP A 55 -13.85 6.83 -6.74
C TRP A 55 -13.00 6.74 -5.47
N LEU A 56 -11.89 7.50 -5.41
CA LEU A 56 -11.03 7.48 -4.23
C LEU A 56 -11.78 7.91 -2.98
N ASN A 57 -12.47 9.05 -3.06
CA ASN A 57 -13.11 9.65 -1.89
C ASN A 57 -14.41 8.96 -1.48
N ASN A 58 -15.18 8.46 -2.44
CA ASN A 58 -16.54 7.95 -2.17
C ASN A 58 -16.65 6.43 -2.25
N ALA A 59 -15.64 5.74 -2.75
CA ALA A 59 -15.68 4.29 -2.87
C ALA A 59 -14.54 3.64 -2.10
N LEU A 60 -13.29 3.96 -2.46
CA LEU A 60 -12.15 3.28 -1.86
C LEU A 60 -12.01 3.59 -0.36
N ILE A 61 -12.03 4.86 0.02
CA ILE A 61 -11.88 5.27 1.42
C ILE A 61 -13.03 4.74 2.25
N GLU A 62 -14.26 4.81 1.74
CA GLU A 62 -15.42 4.30 2.46
C GLU A 62 -15.36 2.78 2.63
N ARG A 63 -14.94 2.06 1.60
CA ARG A 63 -14.82 0.61 1.66
C ARG A 63 -13.87 0.15 2.76
N PHE A 64 -12.80 0.90 2.97
CA PHE A 64 -11.79 0.54 3.97
C PHE A 64 -11.92 1.33 5.27
N GLU A 65 -13.06 1.95 5.51
CA GLU A 65 -13.29 2.67 6.75
C GLU A 65 -13.04 1.77 7.96
N GLY A 66 -12.22 2.24 8.90
CA GLY A 66 -11.78 1.45 10.06
C GLY A 66 -10.63 0.50 9.76
N ARG A 67 -10.21 0.39 8.50
CA ARG A 67 -9.11 -0.48 8.08
C ARG A 67 -8.04 0.26 7.29
N ILE A 68 -7.99 1.58 7.42
CA ILE A 68 -6.91 2.41 6.89
C ILE A 68 -5.95 2.69 8.04
N LEU A 69 -4.74 2.18 7.92
CA LEU A 69 -3.76 2.20 9.02
C LEU A 69 -2.96 3.51 8.99
N PRO A 70 -2.94 4.23 10.12
CA PRO A 70 -2.23 5.51 10.18
C PRO A 70 -0.73 5.33 10.43
N LEU A 71 0.01 6.42 10.27
CA LEU A 71 1.40 6.50 10.69
C LEU A 71 1.44 7.06 12.11
N ASP A 72 1.12 6.21 13.08
CA ASP A 72 1.10 6.62 14.49
C ASP A 72 2.50 6.53 15.11
N THR A 73 2.61 6.91 16.38
CA THR A 73 3.88 6.91 17.10
C THR A 73 4.53 5.53 17.12
N ALA A 74 3.75 4.49 17.40
CA ALA A 74 4.28 3.13 17.45
C ALA A 74 4.84 2.70 16.10
N THR A 75 4.15 3.02 15.01
CA THR A 75 4.62 2.72 13.65
C THR A 75 5.92 3.47 13.35
N MET A 76 6.01 4.73 13.74
CA MET A 76 7.21 5.52 13.49
C MET A 76 8.42 5.04 14.28
N LEU A 77 8.22 4.51 15.48
CA LEU A 77 9.29 3.88 16.24
C LEU A 77 9.81 2.63 15.53
N VAL A 78 8.92 1.82 14.97
CA VAL A 78 9.31 0.67 14.15
C VAL A 78 10.10 1.12 12.93
N TRP A 79 9.62 2.16 12.25
CA TRP A 79 10.29 2.72 11.08
C TRP A 79 11.71 3.18 11.40
N GLY A 80 11.88 3.89 12.53
CA GLY A 80 13.21 4.37 12.93
C GLY A 80 14.19 3.25 13.18
N THR A 81 13.76 2.20 13.87
CA THR A 81 14.58 1.02 14.10
C THR A 81 14.93 0.29 12.81
N LEU A 82 13.92 0.07 11.97
CA LEU A 82 14.09 -0.61 10.70
C LEU A 82 15.08 0.11 9.78
N THR A 83 14.88 1.40 9.58
CA THR A 83 15.74 2.17 8.67
C THR A 83 17.18 2.24 9.14
N ALA A 84 17.40 2.35 10.44
CA ALA A 84 18.75 2.33 11.01
C ALA A 84 19.43 0.98 10.75
N GLN A 85 18.69 -0.11 10.91
CA GLN A 85 19.23 -1.44 10.63
C GLN A 85 19.55 -1.63 9.15
N MET A 86 18.66 -1.17 8.26
CA MET A 86 18.88 -1.28 6.82
C MET A 86 20.08 -0.48 6.36
N GLU A 87 20.29 0.71 6.91
CA GLU A 87 21.46 1.53 6.62
C GLU A 87 22.75 0.83 7.08
N ARG A 88 22.73 0.23 8.28
CA ARG A 88 23.91 -0.49 8.81
C ARG A 88 24.29 -1.70 7.97
N THR A 89 23.32 -2.35 7.36
CA THR A 89 23.58 -3.52 6.50
C THR A 89 23.87 -3.15 5.05
N GLY A 90 23.94 -1.84 4.74
CA GLY A 90 24.19 -1.38 3.38
C GLY A 90 23.01 -1.55 2.43
N ARG A 91 21.81 -1.69 2.96
CA ARG A 91 20.59 -1.91 2.16
C ARG A 91 19.53 -0.86 2.50
N PRO A 92 19.79 0.43 2.23
CA PRO A 92 18.79 1.45 2.52
C PRO A 92 17.52 1.23 1.70
N THR A 93 16.36 1.45 2.32
CA THR A 93 15.08 1.40 1.62
C THR A 93 14.62 2.81 1.28
N GLY A 94 13.78 2.94 0.24
CA GLY A 94 13.13 4.21 -0.04
C GLY A 94 12.21 4.60 1.12
N SER A 95 12.02 5.90 1.33
CA SER A 95 11.27 6.40 2.48
C SER A 95 9.84 5.87 2.54
N MET A 96 9.14 5.88 1.40
CA MET A 96 7.75 5.41 1.37
C MET A 96 7.67 3.90 1.58
N ASP A 97 8.58 3.13 0.97
CA ASP A 97 8.62 1.69 1.15
C ASP A 97 8.93 1.33 2.60
N GLY A 98 9.87 2.05 3.24
CA GLY A 98 10.19 1.85 4.64
C GLY A 98 9.01 2.09 5.56
N LEU A 99 8.22 3.12 5.29
CA LEU A 99 7.01 3.41 6.05
C LEU A 99 5.94 2.33 5.86
N MET A 100 5.81 1.81 4.65
CA MET A 100 4.88 0.71 4.35
C MET A 100 5.27 -0.55 5.13
N VAL A 101 6.56 -0.89 5.12
CA VAL A 101 7.08 -2.05 5.85
C VAL A 101 6.86 -1.89 7.35
N ALA A 102 7.14 -0.70 7.90
CA ALA A 102 6.95 -0.44 9.31
C ALA A 102 5.49 -0.61 9.72
N THR A 103 4.57 -0.16 8.87
CA THR A 103 3.12 -0.34 9.11
C THR A 103 2.76 -1.83 9.15
N ALA A 104 3.25 -2.59 8.18
CA ALA A 104 2.97 -4.03 8.12
C ALA A 104 3.56 -4.76 9.33
N LEU A 105 4.79 -4.46 9.71
CA LEU A 105 5.44 -5.08 10.87
C LEU A 105 4.72 -4.73 12.18
N ARG A 106 4.32 -3.46 12.32
CA ARG A 106 3.62 -2.98 13.52
C ARG A 106 2.31 -3.73 13.75
N HIS A 107 1.60 -4.06 12.67
CA HIS A 107 0.29 -4.71 12.73
C HIS A 107 0.34 -6.20 12.38
N GLN A 108 1.54 -6.76 12.18
CA GLN A 108 1.74 -8.18 11.84
C GLN A 108 0.98 -8.57 10.57
N LEU A 109 1.11 -7.75 9.54
CA LEU A 109 0.44 -7.94 8.26
C LEU A 109 1.41 -8.37 7.18
N ILE A 110 0.86 -8.98 6.13
CA ILE A 110 1.58 -9.36 4.92
C ILE A 110 1.41 -8.24 3.89
N ILE A 111 2.49 -7.86 3.22
CA ILE A 111 2.41 -6.87 2.13
C ILE A 111 2.06 -7.59 0.83
N ALA A 112 1.00 -7.15 0.16
CA ALA A 112 0.64 -7.62 -1.17
C ALA A 112 1.12 -6.59 -2.19
N THR A 113 2.10 -6.96 -3.00
CA THR A 113 2.72 -6.02 -3.95
C THR A 113 3.28 -6.76 -5.16
N ARG A 114 3.36 -6.06 -6.29
CA ARG A 114 4.05 -6.53 -7.48
C ARG A 114 5.58 -6.47 -7.29
N ASN A 115 6.06 -5.53 -6.50
CA ASN A 115 7.49 -5.25 -6.33
C ASN A 115 8.06 -5.96 -5.10
N THR A 116 7.96 -7.29 -5.07
CA THR A 116 8.37 -8.07 -3.90
C THR A 116 9.83 -7.90 -3.52
N SER A 117 10.71 -7.73 -4.52
CA SER A 117 12.15 -7.58 -4.27
C SER A 117 12.49 -6.34 -3.44
N ASP A 118 11.68 -5.30 -3.52
CA ASP A 118 11.91 -4.06 -2.77
C ASP A 118 11.67 -4.26 -1.28
N PHE A 119 10.86 -5.25 -0.90
CA PHE A 119 10.42 -5.45 0.48
C PHE A 119 11.06 -6.67 1.16
N LEU A 120 11.53 -7.65 0.39
CA LEU A 120 12.09 -8.89 0.95
C LEU A 120 13.24 -8.66 1.95
N PRO A 121 14.20 -7.74 1.67
CA PRO A 121 15.31 -7.54 2.61
C PRO A 121 14.88 -6.96 3.97
N CYS A 122 13.67 -6.50 4.09
CA CYS A 122 13.17 -5.83 5.31
C CYS A 122 12.60 -6.80 6.35
N GLY A 123 12.56 -8.09 6.05
CA GLY A 123 12.07 -9.10 7.00
C GLY A 123 10.56 -9.19 7.12
N VAL A 124 9.80 -8.49 6.28
CA VAL A 124 8.35 -8.57 6.25
C VAL A 124 7.92 -9.67 5.28
N GLN A 125 6.79 -10.31 5.55
CA GLN A 125 6.22 -11.29 4.63
C GLN A 125 5.57 -10.57 3.46
N VAL A 126 5.84 -11.05 2.25
CA VAL A 126 5.40 -10.42 1.02
C VAL A 126 4.78 -11.46 0.09
N ILE A 127 3.68 -11.12 -0.54
CA ILE A 127 3.08 -11.95 -1.59
C ILE A 127 2.86 -11.12 -2.84
N ASN A 128 2.89 -11.78 -3.98
CA ASN A 128 2.64 -11.12 -5.26
C ASN A 128 1.36 -11.70 -5.88
N PRO A 129 0.21 -11.02 -5.73
CA PRO A 129 -1.05 -11.51 -6.28
C PRO A 129 -1.14 -11.45 -7.79
N TRP A 130 -0.13 -10.85 -8.47
CA TRP A 130 -0.06 -10.80 -9.93
C TRP A 130 0.55 -12.08 -10.54
N GLU A 131 1.15 -12.93 -9.73
CA GLU A 131 1.73 -14.19 -10.17
C GLU A 131 0.79 -15.36 -10.04
#